data_db09c0ca8ac95f8aaeabafa181e2d2f4
#
_entry.id   db09c0ca8ac95f8aaeabafa181e2d2f4
#
_cell.length_a   1.000
_cell.length_b   1.000
_cell.length_c   1.000
_cell.angle_alpha   90.00
_cell.angle_beta   90.00
_cell.angle_gamma   90.00
#
_symmetry.space_group_name_H-M   'P 1'
#
loop_
_entity.id
_entity.type
_entity.pdbx_description
1 polymer ?
#
loop_
_entity_poly.entity_id
_entity_poly.type
_entity_poly.pdbx_seq_one_letter_code
_entity_poly.pdbx_strand_id
1 'polypeptide(L)'
;NVLGLEVEWMKNMTQGNPLKLILMFSMPLMLGNILQEFYTIVDTIIVGQFLGVKALASMGAAGWIQWMLLSVVMGFAQGFSIKVANLYGANNHEGISKTIGNIVIACLVIALLLTISGELIIIPILKLLQTPNDIIQGAIAYLRVMAGGVTITLMYNLLSCVLRAFGNSKTPLLAMVIAASLNVGLDLLFVCVFHLGIAGAAIATILAQLFASLFCLLVLYKQSIFSLKSEHFKIQRHLIFELVKLGLPLALQNGIISIGGMIVQFVVNGYGVIFVAGFTATNKLYGLLETAAISFGYALTTYNAQNYGALEYQRVREGVNASALISLVTSLIIALIMIVFGRNILTLFVSGSQNEINAVLEVAYHYLFIMAVCLPILY
;
A
#
# COMPACT_ATOMS: atom_id res chain seq x y z
N ASN A 1 -24.71 -10.59 -17.43
CA ASN A 1 -24.79 -9.11 -17.56
C ASN A 1 -25.24 -8.38 -16.28
N VAL A 2 -24.70 -8.68 -15.10
CA VAL A 2 -25.14 -7.98 -13.88
C VAL A 2 -24.30 -6.71 -13.61
N LEU A 3 -23.17 -6.48 -14.29
CA LEU A 3 -22.36 -5.26 -14.09
C LEU A 3 -21.71 -4.69 -15.36
N GLY A 4 -21.98 -5.19 -16.59
CA GLY A 4 -21.43 -4.61 -17.83
C GLY A 4 -19.89 -4.48 -17.86
N LEU A 5 -19.19 -5.17 -16.96
CA LEU A 5 -17.75 -5.10 -16.79
C LEU A 5 -17.10 -6.12 -17.73
N GLU A 6 -17.09 -5.78 -19.00
CA GLU A 6 -16.45 -6.60 -20.01
C GLU A 6 -14.93 -6.48 -19.97
N VAL A 7 -14.27 -7.46 -20.60
CA VAL A 7 -12.84 -7.70 -20.82
C VAL A 7 -12.01 -6.47 -21.28
N GLU A 8 -12.67 -5.37 -21.60
CA GLU A 8 -12.11 -4.12 -22.13
C GLU A 8 -11.11 -3.38 -21.20
N TRP A 9 -11.03 -3.77 -19.93
CA TRP A 9 -10.15 -3.09 -18.95
C TRP A 9 -8.74 -3.66 -18.86
N MET A 10 -8.50 -4.79 -19.54
CA MET A 10 -7.17 -5.37 -19.64
C MET A 10 -6.42 -4.75 -20.81
N LYS A 11 -5.27 -4.19 -20.52
CA LYS A 11 -4.41 -3.61 -21.54
C LYS A 11 -3.17 -4.47 -21.71
N ASN A 12 -2.99 -4.98 -22.92
CA ASN A 12 -1.71 -5.54 -23.34
C ASN A 12 -0.69 -4.40 -23.44
N MET A 13 0.33 -4.40 -22.59
CA MET A 13 1.35 -3.36 -22.56
C MET A 13 2.49 -3.60 -23.55
N THR A 14 2.44 -4.69 -24.30
CA THR A 14 3.44 -5.00 -25.32
C THR A 14 3.23 -4.23 -26.63
N GLN A 15 2.11 -3.49 -26.75
CA GLN A 15 1.77 -2.71 -27.96
C GLN A 15 1.39 -1.27 -27.59
N GLY A 16 1.74 -0.34 -28.49
CA GLY A 16 1.42 1.08 -28.32
C GLY A 16 2.56 1.91 -27.72
N ASN A 17 2.31 3.20 -27.50
CA ASN A 17 3.32 4.14 -26.99
C ASN A 17 3.60 3.91 -25.49
N PRO A 18 4.85 3.65 -25.08
CA PRO A 18 5.23 3.36 -23.70
C PRO A 18 4.80 4.43 -22.70
N LEU A 19 5.07 5.70 -23.01
CA LEU A 19 4.74 6.83 -22.15
C LEU A 19 3.23 6.92 -21.89
N LYS A 20 2.42 6.80 -22.95
CA LYS A 20 0.95 6.84 -22.82
C LYS A 20 0.42 5.65 -22.01
N LEU A 21 0.97 4.45 -22.23
CA LEU A 21 0.56 3.25 -21.51
C LEU A 21 0.85 3.37 -20.02
N ILE A 22 2.06 3.79 -19.63
CA ILE A 22 2.48 3.95 -18.25
C ILE A 22 1.63 5.02 -17.56
N LEU A 23 1.46 6.20 -18.17
CA LEU A 23 0.62 7.27 -17.62
C LEU A 23 -0.84 6.85 -17.43
N MET A 24 -1.46 6.28 -18.46
CA MET A 24 -2.87 5.86 -18.37
C MET A 24 -3.09 4.74 -17.37
N PHE A 25 -2.09 3.90 -17.14
CA PHE A 25 -2.17 2.83 -16.15
C PHE A 25 -1.92 3.31 -14.72
N SER A 26 -1.01 4.27 -14.54
CA SER A 26 -0.68 4.82 -13.21
C SER A 26 -1.78 5.72 -12.63
N MET A 27 -2.56 6.43 -13.47
CA MET A 27 -3.61 7.33 -12.98
C MET A 27 -4.67 6.65 -12.09
N PRO A 28 -5.29 5.51 -12.48
CA PRO A 28 -6.20 4.81 -11.58
C PRO A 28 -5.53 4.31 -10.31
N LEU A 29 -4.24 3.89 -10.37
CA LEU A 29 -3.49 3.46 -9.19
C LEU A 29 -3.26 4.63 -8.23
N MET A 30 -2.87 5.79 -8.74
CA MET A 30 -2.68 7.01 -7.96
C MET A 30 -3.97 7.43 -7.27
N LEU A 31 -5.11 7.43 -7.98
CA LEU A 31 -6.42 7.71 -7.39
C LEU A 31 -6.78 6.70 -6.29
N GLY A 32 -6.52 5.41 -6.51
CA GLY A 32 -6.75 4.37 -5.50
C GLY A 32 -5.92 4.58 -4.24
N ASN A 33 -4.63 4.89 -4.39
CA ASN A 33 -3.74 5.17 -3.25
C ASN A 33 -4.16 6.46 -2.51
N ILE A 34 -4.56 7.52 -3.22
CA ILE A 34 -5.08 8.75 -2.61
C ILE A 34 -6.36 8.46 -1.80
N LEU A 35 -7.28 7.67 -2.35
CA LEU A 35 -8.48 7.24 -1.64
C LEU A 35 -8.15 6.40 -0.40
N GLN A 36 -7.10 5.60 -0.46
CA GLN A 36 -6.59 4.85 0.70
C GLN A 36 -6.13 5.79 1.83
N GLU A 37 -5.38 6.84 1.50
CA GLU A 37 -4.98 7.84 2.49
C GLU A 37 -6.19 8.55 3.10
N PHE A 38 -7.18 8.90 2.28
CA PHE A 38 -8.40 9.55 2.77
C PHE A 38 -9.19 8.66 3.74
N TYR A 39 -9.42 7.38 3.42
CA TYR A 39 -10.17 6.53 4.36
C TYR A 39 -9.39 6.29 5.66
N THR A 40 -8.07 6.21 5.62
CA THR A 40 -7.24 6.10 6.83
C THR A 40 -7.38 7.33 7.73
N ILE A 41 -7.51 8.53 7.13
CA ILE A 41 -7.78 9.77 7.86
C ILE A 41 -9.18 9.70 8.50
N VAL A 42 -10.20 9.25 7.76
CA VAL A 42 -11.58 9.14 8.27
C VAL A 42 -11.66 8.14 9.43
N ASP A 43 -11.03 6.96 9.31
CA ASP A 43 -10.93 5.97 10.38
C ASP A 43 -10.29 6.57 11.64
N THR A 44 -9.19 7.31 11.48
CA THR A 44 -8.53 8.01 12.58
C THR A 44 -9.45 9.05 13.25
N ILE A 45 -10.25 9.78 12.46
CA ILE A 45 -11.23 10.76 12.97
C ILE A 45 -12.32 10.04 13.76
N ILE A 46 -12.88 8.95 13.23
CA ILE A 46 -13.94 8.17 13.91
C ILE A 46 -13.42 7.65 15.25
N VAL A 47 -12.25 7.01 15.26
CA VAL A 47 -11.64 6.51 16.51
C VAL A 47 -11.39 7.65 17.51
N GLY A 48 -10.83 8.77 17.06
CA GLY A 48 -10.54 9.93 17.92
C GLY A 48 -11.79 10.57 18.52
N GLN A 49 -12.85 10.74 17.73
CA GLN A 49 -14.09 11.39 18.15
C GLN A 49 -14.94 10.52 19.05
N PHE A 50 -15.06 9.22 18.78
CA PHE A 50 -15.97 8.33 19.49
C PHE A 50 -15.30 7.54 20.61
N LEU A 51 -14.00 7.22 20.51
CA LEU A 51 -13.26 6.46 21.54
C LEU A 51 -12.30 7.32 22.36
N GLY A 52 -12.07 8.56 21.92
CA GLY A 52 -11.26 9.55 22.62
C GLY A 52 -9.75 9.40 22.44
N VAL A 53 -9.01 10.28 23.12
CA VAL A 53 -7.56 10.48 22.93
C VAL A 53 -6.73 9.22 23.22
N LYS A 54 -7.12 8.39 24.20
CA LYS A 54 -6.36 7.16 24.53
C LYS A 54 -6.42 6.13 23.41
N ALA A 55 -7.57 5.96 22.75
CA ALA A 55 -7.71 5.05 21.61
C ALA A 55 -6.93 5.57 20.41
N LEU A 56 -6.99 6.86 20.13
CA LEU A 56 -6.22 7.49 19.07
C LEU A 56 -4.70 7.32 19.30
N ALA A 57 -4.22 7.51 20.53
CA ALA A 57 -2.83 7.28 20.90
C ALA A 57 -2.42 5.80 20.76
N SER A 58 -3.33 4.86 21.09
CA SER A 58 -3.12 3.43 20.89
C SER A 58 -2.93 3.07 19.40
N MET A 59 -3.76 3.65 18.52
CA MET A 59 -3.63 3.51 17.07
C MET A 59 -2.30 4.09 16.55
N GLY A 60 -1.92 5.26 17.04
CA GLY A 60 -0.65 5.90 16.71
C GLY A 60 0.55 5.03 17.09
N ALA A 61 0.54 4.45 18.31
CA ALA A 61 1.59 3.55 18.77
C ALA A 61 1.66 2.25 17.95
N ALA A 62 0.52 1.77 17.44
CA ALA A 62 0.43 0.59 16.58
C ALA A 62 0.87 0.86 15.14
N GLY A 63 0.82 2.12 14.68
CA GLY A 63 0.92 2.49 13.26
C GLY A 63 2.16 1.98 12.55
N TRP A 64 3.36 2.14 13.12
CA TRP A 64 4.60 1.68 12.52
C TRP A 64 4.70 0.14 12.44
N ILE A 65 4.18 -0.57 13.44
CA ILE A 65 4.16 -2.05 13.47
C ILE A 65 3.20 -2.56 12.40
N GLN A 66 2.02 -1.95 12.30
CA GLN A 66 1.04 -2.24 11.25
C GLN A 66 1.62 -1.97 9.86
N TRP A 67 2.28 -0.81 9.67
CA TRP A 67 2.93 -0.48 8.41
C TRP A 67 4.01 -1.50 8.03
N MET A 68 4.81 -1.96 8.97
CA MET A 68 5.80 -3.00 8.73
C MET A 68 5.16 -4.31 8.27
N LEU A 69 4.08 -4.77 8.91
CA LEU A 69 3.35 -5.96 8.49
C LEU A 69 2.78 -5.80 7.06
N LEU A 70 2.14 -4.66 6.79
CA LEU A 70 1.55 -4.36 5.49
C LEU A 70 2.62 -4.27 4.39
N SER A 71 3.75 -3.64 4.67
CA SER A 71 4.83 -3.45 3.69
C SER A 71 5.47 -4.77 3.26
N VAL A 72 5.60 -5.73 4.17
CA VAL A 72 6.06 -7.09 3.86
C VAL A 72 5.04 -7.81 2.96
N VAL A 73 3.75 -7.73 3.30
CA VAL A 73 2.64 -8.28 2.49
C VAL A 73 2.67 -7.71 1.08
N MET A 74 2.80 -6.39 0.94
CA MET A 74 2.87 -5.71 -0.36
C MET A 74 4.10 -6.14 -1.17
N GLY A 75 5.26 -6.31 -0.53
CA GLY A 75 6.47 -6.76 -1.18
C GLY A 75 6.32 -8.14 -1.82
N PHE A 76 5.75 -9.11 -1.09
CA PHE A 76 5.48 -10.44 -1.64
C PHE A 76 4.42 -10.39 -2.75
N ALA A 77 3.31 -9.69 -2.55
CA ALA A 77 2.25 -9.58 -3.56
C ALA A 77 2.78 -8.97 -4.87
N GLN A 78 3.59 -7.92 -4.78
CA GLN A 78 4.22 -7.28 -5.93
C GLN A 78 5.22 -8.22 -6.62
N GLY A 79 6.12 -8.88 -5.86
CA GLY A 79 7.09 -9.81 -6.41
C GLY A 79 6.44 -10.97 -7.16
N PHE A 80 5.37 -11.54 -6.61
CA PHE A 80 4.63 -12.62 -7.26
C PHE A 80 3.94 -12.16 -8.55
N SER A 81 3.42 -10.93 -8.56
CA SER A 81 2.77 -10.37 -9.75
C SER A 81 3.73 -10.16 -10.93
N ILE A 82 5.03 -9.96 -10.69
CA ILE A 82 6.04 -9.85 -11.75
C ILE A 82 6.08 -11.13 -12.58
N LYS A 83 6.07 -12.31 -11.93
CA LYS A 83 6.06 -13.60 -12.64
C LYS A 83 4.78 -13.78 -13.46
N VAL A 84 3.63 -13.40 -12.91
CA VAL A 84 2.34 -13.46 -13.61
C VAL A 84 2.35 -12.53 -14.82
N ALA A 85 2.82 -11.28 -14.67
CA ALA A 85 2.91 -10.31 -15.76
C ALA A 85 3.86 -10.79 -16.89
N ASN A 86 4.98 -11.40 -16.52
CA ASN A 86 5.93 -11.98 -17.46
C ASN A 86 5.27 -13.10 -18.31
N LEU A 87 4.59 -14.05 -17.64
CA LEU A 87 3.88 -15.12 -18.33
C LEU A 87 2.71 -14.61 -19.17
N TYR A 88 2.06 -13.54 -18.73
CA TYR A 88 0.99 -12.90 -19.52
C TYR A 88 1.55 -12.26 -20.80
N GLY A 89 2.67 -11.55 -20.71
CA GLY A 89 3.37 -11.03 -21.88
C GLY A 89 3.84 -12.12 -22.85
N ALA A 90 4.24 -13.28 -22.34
CA ALA A 90 4.63 -14.45 -23.11
C ALA A 90 3.42 -15.22 -23.70
N ASN A 91 2.18 -14.81 -23.45
CA ASN A 91 0.94 -15.54 -23.81
C ASN A 91 0.89 -16.99 -23.28
N ASN A 92 1.55 -17.25 -22.15
CA ASN A 92 1.63 -18.60 -21.56
C ASN A 92 0.54 -18.82 -20.50
N HIS A 93 -0.69 -19.09 -20.95
CA HIS A 93 -1.87 -19.29 -20.09
C HIS A 93 -1.75 -20.48 -19.13
N GLU A 94 -1.10 -21.57 -19.57
CA GLU A 94 -0.85 -22.74 -18.74
C GLU A 94 0.16 -22.42 -17.63
N GLY A 95 1.23 -21.68 -17.95
CA GLY A 95 2.18 -21.16 -16.98
C GLY A 95 1.54 -20.24 -15.96
N ILE A 96 0.60 -19.37 -16.37
CA ILE A 96 -0.16 -18.49 -15.46
C ILE A 96 -0.96 -19.35 -14.47
N SER A 97 -1.71 -20.34 -14.95
CA SER A 97 -2.54 -21.21 -14.09
C SER A 97 -1.71 -21.94 -13.02
N LYS A 98 -0.56 -22.53 -13.42
CA LYS A 98 0.39 -23.19 -12.49
C LYS A 98 0.99 -22.18 -11.50
N THR A 99 1.35 -21.00 -11.96
CA THR A 99 1.94 -19.95 -11.12
C THR A 99 0.94 -19.48 -10.09
N ILE A 100 -0.31 -19.19 -10.46
CA ILE A 100 -1.34 -18.76 -9.53
C ILE A 100 -1.63 -19.84 -8.47
N GLY A 101 -1.71 -21.12 -8.87
CA GLY A 101 -1.88 -22.22 -7.92
C GLY A 101 -0.75 -22.28 -6.87
N ASN A 102 0.51 -22.12 -7.30
CA ASN A 102 1.65 -22.10 -6.39
C ASN A 102 1.75 -20.81 -5.57
N ILE A 103 1.31 -19.66 -6.11
CA ILE A 103 1.20 -18.40 -5.36
C ILE A 103 0.21 -18.57 -4.20
N VAL A 104 -0.95 -19.18 -4.41
CA VAL A 104 -1.93 -19.43 -3.33
C VAL A 104 -1.30 -20.20 -2.20
N ILE A 105 -0.55 -21.28 -2.50
CA ILE A 105 0.14 -22.08 -1.49
C ILE A 105 1.21 -21.25 -0.77
N ALA A 106 2.04 -20.50 -1.51
CA ALA A 106 3.07 -19.65 -0.92
C ALA A 106 2.45 -18.57 -0.02
N CYS A 107 1.33 -17.94 -0.45
CA CYS A 107 0.62 -16.96 0.34
C CYS A 107 0.03 -17.53 1.64
N LEU A 108 -0.52 -18.73 1.63
CA LEU A 108 -1.01 -19.38 2.85
C LEU A 108 0.12 -19.62 3.86
N VAL A 109 1.28 -20.06 3.40
CA VAL A 109 2.47 -20.25 4.25
C VAL A 109 2.96 -18.90 4.79
N ILE A 110 3.08 -17.87 3.94
CA ILE A 110 3.51 -16.53 4.35
C ILE A 110 2.53 -15.93 5.35
N ALA A 111 1.22 -16.03 5.08
CA ALA A 111 0.19 -15.53 5.99
C ALA A 111 0.26 -16.20 7.36
N LEU A 112 0.44 -17.52 7.40
CA LEU A 112 0.62 -18.27 8.65
C LEU A 112 1.86 -17.79 9.41
N LEU A 113 3.00 -17.66 8.72
CA LEU A 113 4.24 -17.18 9.32
C LEU A 113 4.10 -15.75 9.86
N LEU A 114 3.45 -14.83 9.09
CA LEU A 114 3.22 -13.46 9.52
C LEU A 114 2.24 -13.37 10.69
N THR A 115 1.18 -14.19 10.72
CA THR A 115 0.25 -14.25 11.87
C THR A 115 0.99 -14.73 13.12
N ILE A 116 1.71 -15.84 13.05
CA ILE A 116 2.43 -16.40 14.20
C ILE A 116 3.51 -15.41 14.68
N SER A 117 4.33 -14.90 13.77
CA SER A 117 5.38 -13.92 14.13
C SER A 117 4.78 -12.62 14.68
N GLY A 118 3.67 -12.14 14.11
CA GLY A 118 2.95 -10.98 14.60
C GLY A 118 2.51 -11.18 16.05
N GLU A 119 1.80 -12.27 16.36
CA GLU A 119 1.35 -12.56 17.73
C GLU A 119 2.50 -12.65 18.73
N LEU A 120 3.64 -13.23 18.34
CA LEU A 120 4.80 -13.36 19.20
C LEU A 120 5.54 -12.04 19.44
N ILE A 121 5.57 -11.16 18.43
CA ILE A 121 6.43 -9.97 18.39
C ILE A 121 5.70 -8.70 18.86
N ILE A 122 4.37 -8.61 18.75
CA ILE A 122 3.58 -7.40 19.06
C ILE A 122 3.90 -6.88 20.48
N ILE A 123 3.81 -7.72 21.52
CA ILE A 123 4.04 -7.30 22.89
C ILE A 123 5.50 -6.90 23.15
N PRO A 124 6.52 -7.70 22.77
CA PRO A 124 7.92 -7.31 22.89
C PRO A 124 8.27 -5.98 22.21
N ILE A 125 7.77 -5.77 20.97
CA ILE A 125 8.06 -4.52 20.24
C ILE A 125 7.39 -3.32 20.90
N LEU A 126 6.13 -3.40 21.31
CA LEU A 126 5.45 -2.30 22.01
C LEU A 126 6.15 -1.92 23.31
N LYS A 127 6.67 -2.90 24.05
CA LYS A 127 7.50 -2.66 25.25
C LYS A 127 8.85 -2.04 24.91
N LEU A 128 9.51 -2.51 23.85
CA LEU A 128 10.78 -1.95 23.36
C LEU A 128 10.62 -0.49 22.94
N LEU A 129 9.48 -0.16 22.32
CA LEU A 129 9.13 1.22 21.94
C LEU A 129 8.66 2.07 23.13
N GLN A 130 8.73 1.53 24.34
CA GLN A 130 8.31 2.22 25.58
C GLN A 130 6.88 2.77 25.51
N THR A 131 5.98 2.01 24.89
CA THR A 131 4.57 2.40 24.80
C THR A 131 3.96 2.55 26.18
N PRO A 132 3.32 3.70 26.54
CA PRO A 132 2.74 3.93 27.85
C PRO A 132 1.70 2.88 28.26
N ASN A 133 1.69 2.50 29.53
CA ASN A 133 0.79 1.46 30.05
C ASN A 133 -0.70 1.74 29.80
N ASP A 134 -1.08 3.02 29.77
CA ASP A 134 -2.46 3.47 29.56
C ASP A 134 -3.02 3.16 28.16
N ILE A 135 -2.13 3.02 27.16
CA ILE A 135 -2.50 2.83 25.76
C ILE A 135 -2.03 1.49 25.17
N ILE A 136 -1.12 0.78 25.86
CA ILE A 136 -0.53 -0.45 25.34
C ILE A 136 -1.57 -1.54 25.09
N GLN A 137 -2.60 -1.66 25.95
CA GLN A 137 -3.66 -2.66 25.81
C GLN A 137 -4.50 -2.40 24.55
N GLY A 138 -4.82 -1.13 24.26
CA GLY A 138 -5.51 -0.76 23.02
C GLY A 138 -4.67 -1.06 21.77
N ALA A 139 -3.38 -0.75 21.80
CA ALA A 139 -2.45 -1.04 20.72
C ALA A 139 -2.32 -2.56 20.48
N ILE A 140 -2.23 -3.38 21.56
CA ILE A 140 -2.21 -4.85 21.46
C ILE A 140 -3.51 -5.36 20.84
N ALA A 141 -4.67 -4.90 21.30
CA ALA A 141 -5.96 -5.34 20.78
C ALA A 141 -6.10 -5.03 19.28
N TYR A 142 -5.72 -3.84 18.87
CA TYR A 142 -5.73 -3.43 17.45
C TYR A 142 -4.79 -4.29 16.60
N LEU A 143 -3.53 -4.43 17.01
CA LEU A 143 -2.52 -5.17 16.25
C LEU A 143 -2.81 -6.67 16.17
N ARG A 144 -3.39 -7.28 17.20
CA ARG A 144 -3.80 -8.69 17.14
C ARG A 144 -4.89 -8.94 16.11
N VAL A 145 -5.88 -8.06 16.04
CA VAL A 145 -6.91 -8.15 14.99
C VAL A 145 -6.27 -8.01 13.61
N MET A 146 -5.36 -7.04 13.43
CA MET A 146 -4.67 -6.84 12.15
C MET A 146 -3.78 -8.03 11.78
N ALA A 147 -3.04 -8.60 12.73
CA ALA A 147 -2.21 -9.80 12.52
C ALA A 147 -3.07 -11.04 12.23
N GLY A 148 -4.19 -11.22 12.94
CA GLY A 148 -5.15 -12.29 12.66
C GLY A 148 -5.79 -12.16 11.27
N GLY A 149 -6.00 -10.92 10.81
CA GLY A 149 -6.56 -10.61 9.49
C GLY A 149 -5.52 -10.57 8.34
N VAL A 150 -4.25 -10.82 8.60
CA VAL A 150 -3.18 -10.66 7.58
C VAL A 150 -3.40 -11.53 6.35
N THR A 151 -4.05 -12.67 6.47
CA THR A 151 -4.43 -13.52 5.32
C THR A 151 -5.35 -12.78 4.36
N ILE A 152 -6.34 -12.05 4.87
CA ILE A 152 -7.28 -11.26 4.07
C ILE A 152 -6.55 -10.09 3.42
N THR A 153 -5.70 -9.41 4.18
CA THR A 153 -4.86 -8.31 3.67
C THR A 153 -3.93 -8.79 2.55
N LEU A 154 -3.29 -9.95 2.72
CA LEU A 154 -2.44 -10.55 1.68
C LEU A 154 -3.25 -10.95 0.45
N MET A 155 -4.44 -11.54 0.64
CA MET A 155 -5.34 -11.92 -0.45
C MET A 155 -5.76 -10.69 -1.26
N TYR A 156 -6.20 -9.61 -0.60
CA TYR A 156 -6.59 -8.36 -1.28
C TYR A 156 -5.44 -7.77 -2.09
N ASN A 157 -4.26 -7.64 -1.47
CA ASN A 157 -3.07 -7.09 -2.15
C ASN A 157 -2.63 -7.98 -3.32
N LEU A 158 -2.61 -9.30 -3.14
CA LEU A 158 -2.26 -10.23 -4.20
C LEU A 158 -3.22 -10.15 -5.39
N LEU A 159 -4.54 -10.21 -5.17
CA LEU A 159 -5.54 -10.14 -6.23
C LEU A 159 -5.46 -8.82 -6.99
N SER A 160 -5.23 -7.71 -6.27
CA SER A 160 -4.99 -6.40 -6.86
C SER A 160 -3.72 -6.39 -7.73
N CYS A 161 -2.63 -7.01 -7.25
CA CYS A 161 -1.37 -7.13 -8.00
C CYS A 161 -1.52 -8.03 -9.24
N VAL A 162 -2.25 -9.13 -9.14
CA VAL A 162 -2.53 -10.04 -10.27
C VAL A 162 -3.38 -9.34 -11.34
N LEU A 163 -4.39 -8.58 -10.95
CA LEU A 163 -5.17 -7.76 -11.89
C LEU A 163 -4.29 -6.74 -12.61
N ARG A 164 -3.39 -6.07 -11.86
CA ARG A 164 -2.39 -5.18 -12.46
C ARG A 164 -1.45 -5.91 -13.42
N ALA A 165 -1.02 -7.12 -13.08
CA ALA A 165 -0.18 -7.94 -13.94
C ALA A 165 -0.81 -8.21 -15.32
N PHE A 166 -2.14 -8.29 -15.38
CA PHE A 166 -2.93 -8.40 -16.62
C PHE A 166 -3.25 -7.04 -17.27
N GLY A 167 -2.64 -5.96 -16.81
CA GLY A 167 -2.88 -4.62 -17.35
C GLY A 167 -4.20 -3.96 -16.91
N ASN A 168 -4.85 -4.47 -15.88
CA ASN A 168 -6.09 -3.92 -15.34
C ASN A 168 -5.81 -3.11 -14.06
N SER A 169 -5.77 -1.77 -14.16
CA SER A 169 -5.63 -0.87 -13.01
C SER A 169 -6.97 -0.31 -12.52
N LYS A 170 -8.05 -0.45 -13.29
CA LYS A 170 -9.38 0.08 -12.93
C LYS A 170 -10.08 -0.77 -11.88
N THR A 171 -9.99 -2.10 -11.99
CA THR A 171 -10.61 -3.00 -10.99
C THR A 171 -10.03 -2.81 -9.58
N PRO A 172 -8.70 -2.74 -9.36
CA PRO A 172 -8.14 -2.38 -8.06
C PRO A 172 -8.62 -1.02 -7.54
N LEU A 173 -8.79 -0.01 -8.40
CA LEU A 173 -9.36 1.27 -7.99
C LEU A 173 -10.80 1.11 -7.49
N LEU A 174 -11.66 0.40 -8.23
CA LEU A 174 -13.05 0.17 -7.80
C LEU A 174 -13.11 -0.66 -6.52
N ALA A 175 -12.25 -1.67 -6.38
CA ALA A 175 -12.13 -2.45 -5.15
C ALA A 175 -11.76 -1.56 -3.96
N MET A 176 -10.87 -0.58 -4.17
CA MET A 176 -10.50 0.41 -3.15
C MET A 176 -11.67 1.33 -2.79
N VAL A 177 -12.46 1.80 -3.78
CA VAL A 177 -13.68 2.59 -3.52
C VAL A 177 -14.67 1.78 -2.67
N ILE A 178 -14.87 0.50 -3.00
CA ILE A 178 -15.73 -0.40 -2.22
C ILE A 178 -15.20 -0.55 -0.80
N ALA A 179 -13.89 -0.84 -0.66
CA ALA A 179 -13.25 -0.98 0.65
C ALA A 179 -13.40 0.29 1.49
N ALA A 180 -13.09 1.46 0.93
CA ALA A 180 -13.18 2.74 1.64
C ALA A 180 -14.61 3.05 2.11
N SER A 181 -15.61 2.84 1.23
CA SER A 181 -17.02 3.08 1.56
C SER A 181 -17.53 2.13 2.64
N LEU A 182 -17.19 0.84 2.53
CA LEU A 182 -17.57 -0.16 3.53
C LEU A 182 -16.85 0.05 4.86
N ASN A 183 -15.55 0.38 4.82
CA ASN A 183 -14.77 0.63 6.03
C ASN A 183 -15.40 1.73 6.89
N VAL A 184 -15.71 2.90 6.30
CA VAL A 184 -16.36 4.01 7.03
C VAL A 184 -17.71 3.57 7.63
N GLY A 185 -18.54 2.84 6.87
CA GLY A 185 -19.80 2.34 7.36
C GLY A 185 -19.65 1.31 8.50
N LEU A 186 -18.69 0.39 8.37
CA LEU A 186 -18.40 -0.63 9.38
C LEU A 186 -17.73 -0.03 10.62
N ASP A 187 -16.89 1.00 10.48
CA ASP A 187 -16.31 1.72 11.61
C ASP A 187 -17.40 2.36 12.47
N LEU A 188 -18.34 3.08 11.84
CA LEU A 188 -19.49 3.63 12.55
C LEU A 188 -20.32 2.55 13.24
N LEU A 189 -20.53 1.42 12.57
CA LEU A 189 -21.31 0.31 13.13
C LEU A 189 -20.60 -0.34 14.32
N PHE A 190 -19.31 -0.69 14.19
CA PHE A 190 -18.57 -1.43 15.20
C PHE A 190 -18.08 -0.56 16.37
N VAL A 191 -17.70 0.69 16.07
CA VAL A 191 -17.23 1.62 17.10
C VAL A 191 -18.41 2.29 17.81
N CYS A 192 -19.37 2.83 17.07
CA CYS A 192 -20.45 3.66 17.64
C CYS A 192 -21.67 2.87 18.09
N VAL A 193 -22.06 1.81 17.36
CA VAL A 193 -23.28 1.03 17.68
C VAL A 193 -22.95 -0.19 18.53
N PHE A 194 -21.96 -0.99 18.13
CA PHE A 194 -21.60 -2.21 18.87
C PHE A 194 -20.59 -1.98 19.99
N HIS A 195 -20.01 -0.78 20.09
CA HIS A 195 -19.05 -0.40 21.14
C HIS A 195 -17.86 -1.36 21.28
N LEU A 196 -17.37 -1.92 20.16
CA LEU A 196 -16.22 -2.85 20.17
C LEU A 196 -14.87 -2.16 20.41
N GLY A 197 -14.87 -0.84 20.63
CA GLY A 197 -13.67 -0.07 20.87
C GLY A 197 -12.71 -0.08 19.66
N ILE A 198 -11.43 0.04 19.93
CA ILE A 198 -10.39 0.11 18.88
C ILE A 198 -10.27 -1.20 18.06
N ALA A 199 -10.60 -2.34 18.65
CA ALA A 199 -10.65 -3.61 17.94
C ALA A 199 -11.74 -3.61 16.86
N GLY A 200 -12.85 -2.87 17.09
CA GLY A 200 -13.92 -2.66 16.11
C GLY A 200 -13.43 -2.01 14.82
N ALA A 201 -12.60 -0.96 14.91
CA ALA A 201 -11.99 -0.30 13.76
C ALA A 201 -11.06 -1.26 12.98
N ALA A 202 -10.25 -2.05 13.69
CA ALA A 202 -9.41 -3.06 13.04
C ALA A 202 -10.24 -4.13 12.31
N ILE A 203 -11.35 -4.61 12.92
CA ILE A 203 -12.28 -5.58 12.31
C ILE A 203 -12.94 -4.97 11.07
N ALA A 204 -13.37 -3.70 11.14
CA ALA A 204 -13.96 -2.98 10.00
C ALA A 204 -13.00 -2.94 8.81
N THR A 205 -11.74 -2.61 9.05
CA THR A 205 -10.70 -2.59 8.02
C THR A 205 -10.52 -3.97 7.37
N ILE A 206 -10.41 -5.04 8.16
CA ILE A 206 -10.25 -6.41 7.63
C ILE A 206 -11.48 -6.85 6.83
N LEU A 207 -12.69 -6.58 7.32
CA LEU A 207 -13.92 -6.91 6.59
C LEU A 207 -14.06 -6.11 5.29
N ALA A 208 -13.74 -4.82 5.30
CA ALA A 208 -13.74 -4.01 4.09
C ALA A 208 -12.75 -4.57 3.02
N GLN A 209 -11.56 -4.97 3.44
CA GLN A 209 -10.59 -5.65 2.56
C GLN A 209 -11.08 -7.02 2.08
N LEU A 210 -11.83 -7.76 2.90
CA LEU A 210 -12.44 -9.03 2.49
C LEU A 210 -13.44 -8.82 1.34
N PHE A 211 -14.35 -7.86 1.46
CA PHE A 211 -15.30 -7.54 0.38
C PHE A 211 -14.59 -7.06 -0.89
N ALA A 212 -13.58 -6.21 -0.76
CA ALA A 212 -12.77 -5.76 -1.89
C ALA A 212 -12.03 -6.93 -2.57
N SER A 213 -11.49 -7.87 -1.78
CA SER A 213 -10.82 -9.05 -2.31
C SER A 213 -11.79 -10.00 -3.03
N LEU A 214 -13.01 -10.19 -2.48
CA LEU A 214 -14.05 -10.97 -3.14
C LEU A 214 -14.48 -10.33 -4.47
N PHE A 215 -14.60 -8.99 -4.52
CA PHE A 215 -14.86 -8.28 -5.76
C PHE A 215 -13.73 -8.50 -6.80
N CYS A 216 -12.47 -8.37 -6.40
CA CYS A 216 -11.33 -8.66 -7.28
C CYS A 216 -11.33 -10.10 -7.77
N LEU A 217 -11.63 -11.06 -6.89
CA LEU A 217 -11.72 -12.48 -7.23
C LEU A 217 -12.84 -12.77 -8.23
N LEU A 218 -14.03 -12.17 -8.05
CA LEU A 218 -15.15 -12.30 -8.97
C LEU A 218 -14.81 -11.76 -10.36
N VAL A 219 -14.11 -10.62 -10.44
CA VAL A 219 -13.64 -10.08 -11.71
C VAL A 219 -12.63 -11.01 -12.37
N LEU A 220 -11.66 -11.52 -11.62
CA LEU A 220 -10.67 -12.47 -12.12
C LEU A 220 -11.30 -13.78 -12.60
N TYR A 221 -12.28 -14.31 -11.86
CA TYR A 221 -12.95 -15.56 -12.21
C TYR A 221 -13.74 -15.45 -13.53
N LYS A 222 -14.30 -14.28 -13.82
CA LYS A 222 -15.03 -14.02 -15.08
C LYS A 222 -14.11 -13.90 -16.30
N GLN A 223 -12.81 -13.77 -16.07
CA GLN A 223 -11.84 -13.62 -17.15
C GLN A 223 -11.28 -14.99 -17.54
N SER A 224 -11.43 -15.38 -18.79
CA SER A 224 -10.99 -16.67 -19.33
C SER A 224 -9.47 -16.78 -19.58
N ILE A 225 -8.65 -15.93 -18.91
CA ILE A 225 -7.19 -15.90 -19.13
C ILE A 225 -6.52 -17.15 -18.58
N PHE A 226 -7.03 -17.69 -17.48
CA PHE A 226 -6.51 -18.90 -16.85
C PHE A 226 -7.65 -19.73 -16.27
N SER A 227 -7.42 -21.01 -16.14
CA SER A 227 -8.35 -21.92 -15.47
C SER A 227 -7.63 -22.66 -14.37
N LEU A 228 -8.17 -22.60 -13.13
CA LEU A 228 -7.59 -23.32 -12.01
C LEU A 228 -8.19 -24.73 -11.93
N LYS A 229 -7.34 -25.74 -12.10
CA LYS A 229 -7.65 -27.15 -11.88
C LYS A 229 -6.86 -27.65 -10.68
N SER A 230 -7.29 -28.74 -10.08
CA SER A 230 -6.59 -29.33 -8.91
C SER A 230 -5.12 -29.65 -9.18
N GLU A 231 -4.76 -29.94 -10.42
CA GLU A 231 -3.37 -30.21 -10.83
C GLU A 231 -2.45 -28.97 -10.70
N HIS A 232 -2.99 -27.73 -10.80
CA HIS A 232 -2.24 -26.50 -10.70
C HIS A 232 -1.82 -26.17 -9.25
N PHE A 233 -2.47 -26.78 -8.26
CA PHE A 233 -2.11 -26.67 -6.84
C PHE A 233 -1.05 -27.70 -6.40
N LYS A 234 -0.47 -28.48 -7.33
CA LYS A 234 0.69 -29.30 -7.01
C LYS A 234 1.90 -28.42 -6.79
N ILE A 235 2.57 -28.63 -5.64
CA ILE A 235 3.76 -27.88 -5.24
C ILE A 235 4.88 -28.11 -6.26
N GLN A 236 5.29 -27.05 -6.95
CA GLN A 236 6.44 -27.05 -7.84
C GLN A 236 7.58 -26.28 -7.18
N ARG A 237 8.54 -27.00 -6.57
CA ARG A 237 9.64 -26.42 -5.80
C ARG A 237 10.40 -25.33 -6.56
N HIS A 238 10.68 -25.56 -7.84
CA HIS A 238 11.35 -24.56 -8.68
C HIS A 238 10.55 -23.26 -8.79
N LEU A 239 9.24 -23.37 -8.99
CA LEU A 239 8.35 -22.22 -9.14
C LEU A 239 8.21 -21.45 -7.83
N ILE A 240 8.06 -22.15 -6.69
CA ILE A 240 8.03 -21.50 -5.37
C ILE A 240 9.36 -20.79 -5.10
N PHE A 241 10.50 -21.42 -5.43
CA PHE A 241 11.81 -20.77 -5.26
C PHE A 241 11.93 -19.51 -6.11
N GLU A 242 11.47 -19.54 -7.36
CA GLU A 242 11.44 -18.38 -8.24
C GLU A 242 10.54 -17.25 -7.69
N LEU A 243 9.35 -17.59 -7.19
CA LEU A 243 8.43 -16.64 -6.55
C LEU A 243 9.06 -16.00 -5.31
N VAL A 244 9.66 -16.79 -4.44
CA VAL A 244 10.36 -16.28 -3.25
C VAL A 244 11.54 -15.40 -3.65
N LYS A 245 12.30 -15.77 -4.67
CA LYS A 245 13.42 -14.97 -5.18
C LYS A 245 12.98 -13.58 -5.69
N LEU A 246 11.76 -13.47 -6.21
CA LEU A 246 11.19 -12.20 -6.65
C LEU A 246 10.54 -11.42 -5.49
N GLY A 247 9.82 -12.10 -4.60
CA GLY A 247 9.06 -11.45 -3.53
C GLY A 247 9.90 -11.06 -2.31
N LEU A 248 10.84 -11.91 -1.90
CA LEU A 248 11.62 -11.70 -0.68
C LEU A 248 12.48 -10.41 -0.72
N PRO A 249 13.19 -10.06 -1.81
CA PRO A 249 13.94 -8.80 -1.87
C PRO A 249 13.04 -7.57 -1.71
N LEU A 250 11.86 -7.57 -2.33
CA LEU A 250 10.90 -6.46 -2.21
C LEU A 250 10.30 -6.38 -0.80
N ALA A 251 9.99 -7.52 -0.19
CA ALA A 251 9.52 -7.57 1.20
C ALA A 251 10.60 -7.07 2.17
N LEU A 252 11.87 -7.47 1.98
CA LEU A 252 12.99 -6.99 2.78
C LEU A 252 13.26 -5.51 2.57
N GLN A 253 13.21 -5.01 1.33
CA GLN A 253 13.35 -3.59 1.02
C GLN A 253 12.31 -2.77 1.78
N ASN A 254 11.05 -3.13 1.70
CA ASN A 254 9.97 -2.46 2.40
C ASN A 254 10.12 -2.55 3.94
N GLY A 255 10.55 -3.71 4.45
CA GLY A 255 10.83 -3.91 5.86
C GLY A 255 11.96 -3.00 6.36
N ILE A 256 13.05 -2.88 5.61
CA ILE A 256 14.18 -2.00 5.95
C ILE A 256 13.74 -0.53 5.95
N ILE A 257 12.93 -0.11 4.96
CA ILE A 257 12.37 1.26 4.91
C ILE A 257 11.52 1.52 6.17
N SER A 258 10.70 0.55 6.56
CA SER A 258 9.84 0.68 7.76
C SER A 258 10.67 0.81 9.05
N ILE A 259 11.74 0.01 9.18
CA ILE A 259 12.68 0.11 10.32
C ILE A 259 13.39 1.47 10.30
N GLY A 260 13.83 1.93 9.13
CA GLY A 260 14.43 3.26 8.96
C GLY A 260 13.50 4.38 9.43
N GLY A 261 12.21 4.30 9.05
CA GLY A 261 11.19 5.23 9.50
C GLY A 261 11.00 5.25 11.03
N MET A 262 11.01 4.06 11.67
CA MET A 262 10.95 3.95 13.15
C MET A 262 12.15 4.62 13.82
N ILE A 263 13.36 4.42 13.29
CA ILE A 263 14.60 5.02 13.82
C ILE A 263 14.54 6.55 13.69
N VAL A 264 14.12 7.05 12.52
CA VAL A 264 13.95 8.50 12.30
C VAL A 264 12.91 9.07 13.27
N GLN A 265 11.78 8.40 13.45
CA GLN A 265 10.75 8.83 14.40
C GLN A 265 11.27 8.87 15.84
N PHE A 266 12.07 7.88 16.24
CA PHE A 266 12.70 7.86 17.57
C PHE A 266 13.61 9.09 17.78
N VAL A 267 14.44 9.41 16.80
CA VAL A 267 15.31 10.59 16.85
C VAL A 267 14.49 11.89 16.91
N VAL A 268 13.47 12.01 16.04
CA VAL A 268 12.58 13.18 15.97
C VAL A 268 11.88 13.42 17.31
N ASN A 269 11.45 12.39 17.99
CA ASN A 269 10.80 12.49 19.31
C ASN A 269 11.73 13.14 20.37
N GLY A 270 13.04 13.02 20.21
CA GLY A 270 14.04 13.64 21.10
C GLY A 270 14.14 15.18 20.98
N TYR A 271 13.63 15.78 19.88
CA TYR A 271 13.70 17.24 19.63
C TYR A 271 12.51 18.02 20.22
N GLY A 272 11.56 17.35 20.85
CA GLY A 272 10.41 17.98 21.52
C GLY A 272 9.20 18.22 20.61
N VAL A 273 8.11 18.68 21.24
CA VAL A 273 6.76 18.65 20.67
C VAL A 273 6.64 19.50 19.38
N ILE A 274 7.27 20.66 19.32
CA ILE A 274 7.21 21.56 18.15
C ILE A 274 7.84 20.87 16.93
N PHE A 275 9.00 20.24 17.12
CA PHE A 275 9.70 19.54 16.04
C PHE A 275 8.91 18.32 15.56
N VAL A 276 8.37 17.52 16.48
CA VAL A 276 7.51 16.37 16.16
C VAL A 276 6.28 16.80 15.37
N ALA A 277 5.63 17.90 15.78
CA ALA A 277 4.46 18.41 15.08
C ALA A 277 4.79 18.86 13.65
N GLY A 278 5.89 19.60 13.46
CA GLY A 278 6.36 20.02 12.14
C GLY A 278 6.73 18.85 11.23
N PHE A 279 7.48 17.89 11.76
CA PHE A 279 7.84 16.65 11.06
C PHE A 279 6.60 15.86 10.64
N THR A 280 5.64 15.70 11.52
CA THR A 280 4.40 14.96 11.27
C THR A 280 3.54 15.63 10.19
N ALA A 281 3.38 16.96 10.26
CA ALA A 281 2.63 17.73 9.26
C ALA A 281 3.28 17.57 7.86
N THR A 282 4.61 17.68 7.79
CA THR A 282 5.34 17.50 6.53
C THR A 282 5.21 16.08 6.00
N ASN A 283 5.33 15.05 6.84
CA ASN A 283 5.20 13.66 6.41
C ASN A 283 3.80 13.32 5.88
N LYS A 284 2.74 13.90 6.44
CA LYS A 284 1.38 13.73 5.90
C LYS A 284 1.23 14.32 4.51
N LEU A 285 1.79 15.51 4.29
CA LEU A 285 1.82 16.12 2.96
C LEU A 285 2.69 15.32 1.98
N TYR A 286 3.87 14.90 2.42
CA TYR A 286 4.78 14.10 1.62
C TYR A 286 4.16 12.75 1.20
N GLY A 287 3.49 12.04 2.10
CA GLY A 287 2.83 10.76 1.81
C GLY A 287 1.80 10.87 0.68
N LEU A 288 1.01 11.96 0.63
CA LEU A 288 0.09 12.22 -0.47
C LEU A 288 0.83 12.39 -1.81
N LEU A 289 1.98 13.05 -1.80
CA LEU A 289 2.76 13.35 -2.99
C LEU A 289 3.57 12.13 -3.47
N GLU A 290 4.08 11.32 -2.55
CA GLU A 290 4.79 10.06 -2.84
C GLU A 290 3.91 9.02 -3.55
N THR A 291 2.59 9.11 -3.38
CA THR A 291 1.61 8.23 -4.05
C THR A 291 1.79 8.18 -5.56
N ALA A 292 2.21 9.29 -6.18
CA ALA A 292 2.47 9.35 -7.61
C ALA A 292 3.69 8.49 -7.99
N ALA A 293 4.81 8.59 -7.25
CA ALA A 293 6.01 7.79 -7.47
C ALA A 293 5.73 6.29 -7.36
N ILE A 294 5.04 5.90 -6.28
CA ILE A 294 4.65 4.51 -6.04
C ILE A 294 3.80 3.98 -7.22
N SER A 295 2.87 4.79 -7.72
CA SER A 295 1.98 4.42 -8.82
C SER A 295 2.74 4.27 -10.14
N PHE A 296 3.72 5.12 -10.41
CA PHE A 296 4.62 4.98 -11.57
C PHE A 296 5.49 3.73 -11.46
N GLY A 297 6.01 3.44 -10.27
CA GLY A 297 6.78 2.23 -9.98
C GLY A 297 5.98 0.95 -10.28
N TYR A 298 4.72 0.88 -9.85
CA TYR A 298 3.83 -0.25 -10.19
C TYR A 298 3.54 -0.35 -11.69
N ALA A 299 3.31 0.79 -12.34
CA ALA A 299 3.04 0.84 -13.78
C ALA A 299 4.25 0.36 -14.59
N LEU A 300 5.45 0.85 -14.26
CA LEU A 300 6.69 0.44 -14.90
C LEU A 300 6.99 -1.05 -14.66
N THR A 301 6.81 -1.53 -13.43
CA THR A 301 7.01 -2.94 -13.09
C THR A 301 6.13 -3.84 -13.96
N THR A 302 4.85 -3.51 -14.10
CA THR A 302 3.91 -4.27 -14.93
C THR A 302 4.29 -4.19 -16.41
N TYR A 303 4.58 -2.99 -16.91
CA TYR A 303 4.99 -2.75 -18.28
C TYR A 303 6.25 -3.55 -18.63
N ASN A 304 7.28 -3.44 -17.81
CA ASN A 304 8.55 -4.14 -18.06
C ASN A 304 8.40 -5.66 -17.97
N ALA A 305 7.64 -6.17 -16.99
CA ALA A 305 7.45 -7.60 -16.83
C ALA A 305 6.70 -8.21 -18.04
N GLN A 306 5.67 -7.55 -18.57
CA GLN A 306 4.96 -8.00 -19.77
C GLN A 306 5.86 -7.96 -21.02
N ASN A 307 6.57 -6.86 -21.25
CA ASN A 307 7.46 -6.74 -22.41
C ASN A 307 8.66 -7.69 -22.34
N TYR A 308 9.20 -7.93 -21.11
CA TYR A 308 10.25 -8.92 -20.91
C TYR A 308 9.76 -10.34 -21.23
N GLY A 309 8.55 -10.69 -20.83
CA GLY A 309 7.92 -11.96 -21.15
C GLY A 309 7.65 -12.15 -22.64
N ALA A 310 7.31 -11.07 -23.33
CA ALA A 310 7.14 -11.04 -24.79
C ALA A 310 8.47 -11.00 -25.58
N LEU A 311 9.63 -11.00 -24.90
CA LEU A 311 10.98 -10.87 -25.48
C LEU A 311 11.21 -9.53 -26.19
N GLU A 312 10.39 -8.52 -25.89
CA GLU A 312 10.46 -7.16 -26.43
C GLU A 312 11.43 -6.28 -25.62
N TYR A 313 12.70 -6.63 -25.59
CA TYR A 313 13.73 -5.97 -24.77
C TYR A 313 13.95 -4.49 -25.11
N GLN A 314 13.76 -4.11 -26.38
CA GLN A 314 13.83 -2.71 -26.76
C GLN A 314 12.72 -1.90 -26.08
N ARG A 315 11.49 -2.44 -26.03
CA ARG A 315 10.37 -1.80 -25.36
C ARG A 315 10.58 -1.69 -23.85
N VAL A 316 11.25 -2.67 -23.21
CA VAL A 316 11.66 -2.55 -21.81
C VAL A 316 12.54 -1.32 -21.59
N ARG A 317 13.53 -1.09 -22.49
CA ARG A 317 14.40 0.08 -22.42
C ARG A 317 13.64 1.39 -22.65
N GLU A 318 12.75 1.40 -23.64
CA GLU A 318 11.88 2.55 -23.92
C GLU A 318 10.96 2.87 -22.72
N GLY A 319 10.42 1.85 -22.04
CA GLY A 319 9.61 1.99 -20.84
C GLY A 319 10.38 2.59 -19.67
N VAL A 320 11.62 2.16 -19.44
CA VAL A 320 12.49 2.74 -18.39
C VAL A 320 12.76 4.22 -18.70
N ASN A 321 13.10 4.57 -19.93
CA ASN A 321 13.36 5.97 -20.32
C ASN A 321 12.09 6.83 -20.21
N ALA A 322 10.92 6.30 -20.62
CA ALA A 322 9.64 6.99 -20.50
C ALA A 322 9.27 7.22 -19.02
N SER A 323 9.46 6.20 -18.17
CA SER A 323 9.21 6.32 -16.74
C SER A 323 10.15 7.31 -16.06
N ALA A 324 11.44 7.29 -16.39
CA ALA A 324 12.40 8.24 -15.87
C ALA A 324 12.01 9.69 -16.22
N LEU A 325 11.55 9.92 -17.45
CA LEU A 325 11.06 11.23 -17.87
C LEU A 325 9.79 11.65 -17.12
N ILE A 326 8.81 10.74 -16.99
CA ILE A 326 7.57 11.01 -16.25
C ILE A 326 7.90 11.33 -14.79
N SER A 327 8.72 10.51 -14.14
CA SER A 327 9.14 10.69 -12.75
C SER A 327 9.87 12.02 -12.54
N LEU A 328 10.81 12.34 -13.41
CA LEU A 328 11.54 13.61 -13.35
C LEU A 328 10.61 14.82 -13.51
N VAL A 329 9.74 14.82 -14.52
CA VAL A 329 8.82 15.95 -14.75
C VAL A 329 7.83 16.07 -13.59
N THR A 330 7.26 14.95 -13.13
CA THR A 330 6.29 14.96 -12.03
C THR A 330 6.96 15.40 -10.73
N SER A 331 8.15 14.91 -10.40
CA SER A 331 8.88 15.31 -9.20
C SER A 331 9.26 16.79 -9.20
N LEU A 332 9.66 17.34 -10.35
CA LEU A 332 9.95 18.78 -10.49
C LEU A 332 8.69 19.65 -10.31
N ILE A 333 7.54 19.22 -10.87
CA ILE A 333 6.26 19.92 -10.68
C ILE A 333 5.85 19.89 -9.20
N ILE A 334 5.91 18.71 -8.58
CA ILE A 334 5.58 18.54 -7.16
C ILE A 334 6.55 19.37 -6.29
N ALA A 335 7.85 19.31 -6.54
CA ALA A 335 8.85 20.09 -5.82
C ALA A 335 8.57 21.60 -5.92
N LEU A 336 8.24 22.09 -7.11
CA LEU A 336 7.87 23.50 -7.32
C LEU A 336 6.62 23.89 -6.52
N ILE A 337 5.58 23.03 -6.53
CA ILE A 337 4.35 23.25 -5.74
C ILE A 337 4.69 23.27 -4.23
N MET A 338 5.53 22.35 -3.76
CA MET A 338 5.96 22.30 -2.35
C MET A 338 6.73 23.56 -1.94
N ILE A 339 7.63 24.04 -2.79
CA ILE A 339 8.43 25.24 -2.49
C ILE A 339 7.54 26.49 -2.50
N VAL A 340 6.65 26.65 -3.49
CA VAL A 340 5.85 27.86 -3.65
C VAL A 340 4.67 27.90 -2.68
N PHE A 341 3.93 26.79 -2.57
CA PHE A 341 2.66 26.73 -1.82
C PHE A 341 2.77 25.94 -0.52
N GLY A 342 3.88 25.24 -0.27
CA GLY A 342 4.02 24.30 0.83
C GLY A 342 3.75 24.91 2.20
N ARG A 343 4.22 26.14 2.46
CA ARG A 343 3.94 26.84 3.72
C ARG A 343 2.44 27.06 3.93
N ASN A 344 1.71 27.47 2.88
CA ASN A 344 0.27 27.69 2.95
C ASN A 344 -0.50 26.37 3.11
N ILE A 345 -0.04 25.30 2.46
CA ILE A 345 -0.66 23.97 2.58
C ILE A 345 -0.43 23.41 3.99
N LEU A 346 0.79 23.59 4.55
CA LEU A 346 1.12 23.13 5.90
C LEU A 346 0.25 23.79 6.97
N THR A 347 -0.24 25.02 6.78
CA THR A 347 -1.15 25.67 7.73
C THR A 347 -2.46 24.90 7.93
N LEU A 348 -2.87 24.08 6.96
CA LEU A 348 -4.08 23.24 7.08
C LEU A 348 -3.89 22.06 8.07
N PHE A 349 -2.65 21.71 8.40
CA PHE A 349 -2.32 20.60 9.29
C PHE A 349 -1.93 21.03 10.70
N VAL A 350 -1.80 22.35 10.94
CA VAL A 350 -1.31 22.89 12.21
C VAL A 350 -2.38 23.77 12.84
N SER A 351 -2.71 23.52 14.11
CA SER A 351 -3.64 24.32 14.90
C SER A 351 -3.05 24.62 16.28
N GLY A 352 -3.34 25.79 16.84
CA GLY A 352 -2.81 26.21 18.16
C GLY A 352 -2.76 27.74 18.27
N SER A 353 -1.99 28.24 19.24
CA SER A 353 -1.73 29.68 19.35
C SER A 353 -0.86 30.16 18.16
N GLN A 354 -0.96 31.44 17.79
CA GLN A 354 -0.24 32.00 16.64
C GLN A 354 1.27 31.80 16.73
N ASN A 355 1.84 31.88 17.94
CA ASN A 355 3.27 31.68 18.15
C ASN A 355 3.68 30.21 17.97
N GLU A 356 2.87 29.25 18.45
CA GLU A 356 3.10 27.82 18.24
C GLU A 356 2.96 27.45 16.78
N ILE A 357 1.91 27.95 16.09
CA ILE A 357 1.73 27.71 14.64
C ILE A 357 2.96 28.20 13.88
N ASN A 358 3.46 29.40 14.15
CA ASN A 358 4.63 29.93 13.45
C ASN A 358 5.88 29.07 13.69
N ALA A 359 6.12 28.64 14.94
CA ALA A 359 7.27 27.80 15.27
C ALA A 359 7.19 26.42 14.61
N VAL A 360 6.01 25.78 14.59
CA VAL A 360 5.80 24.49 13.93
C VAL A 360 5.95 24.62 12.40
N LEU A 361 5.41 25.69 11.81
CA LEU A 361 5.51 25.94 10.36
C LEU A 361 6.95 26.20 9.91
N GLU A 362 7.77 26.83 10.75
CA GLU A 362 9.18 27.03 10.44
C GLU A 362 9.93 25.70 10.32
N VAL A 363 9.77 24.82 11.31
CA VAL A 363 10.34 23.46 11.27
C VAL A 363 9.79 22.66 10.08
N ALA A 364 8.46 22.66 9.92
CA ALA A 364 7.79 21.92 8.86
C ALA A 364 8.24 22.36 7.48
N TYR A 365 8.34 23.68 7.23
CA TYR A 365 8.71 24.19 5.92
C TYR A 365 10.20 23.95 5.60
N HIS A 366 11.11 24.05 6.58
CA HIS A 366 12.50 23.70 6.36
C HIS A 366 12.66 22.22 5.98
N TYR A 367 11.98 21.33 6.69
CA TYR A 367 11.98 19.91 6.34
C TYR A 367 11.35 19.65 4.97
N LEU A 368 10.20 20.28 4.68
CA LEU A 368 9.53 20.19 3.38
C LEU A 368 10.43 20.66 2.23
N PHE A 369 11.18 21.75 2.43
CA PHE A 369 12.10 22.29 1.44
C PHE A 369 13.22 21.28 1.10
N ILE A 370 13.82 20.66 2.12
CA ILE A 370 14.83 19.62 1.94
C ILE A 370 14.24 18.44 1.16
N MET A 371 13.05 17.98 1.54
CA MET A 371 12.36 16.89 0.85
C MET A 371 12.05 17.25 -0.60
N ALA A 372 11.59 18.49 -0.87
CA ALA A 372 11.29 18.95 -2.22
C ALA A 372 12.53 18.96 -3.13
N VAL A 373 13.69 19.40 -2.62
CA VAL A 373 14.95 19.39 -3.38
C VAL A 373 15.43 17.96 -3.66
N CYS A 374 15.22 17.04 -2.72
CA CYS A 374 15.62 15.62 -2.87
C CYS A 374 14.62 14.80 -3.69
N LEU A 375 13.41 15.30 -3.92
CA LEU A 375 12.32 14.56 -4.58
C LEU A 375 12.70 13.99 -5.95
N PRO A 376 13.40 14.71 -6.86
CA PRO A 376 13.81 14.16 -8.16
C PRO A 376 14.77 12.97 -8.07
N ILE A 377 15.44 12.78 -6.94
CA ILE A 377 16.34 11.63 -6.70
C ILE A 377 15.54 10.44 -6.18
N LEU A 378 14.42 10.70 -5.47
CA LEU A 378 13.59 9.67 -4.87
C LEU A 378 12.59 9.07 -5.87
N TYR A 379 12.18 9.82 -6.91
CA TYR A 379 11.30 9.38 -7.98
C TYR A 379 12.06 8.62 -9.06
#